data_c922bdeaa9f2f0b9d7ec16d153d73d64
#
_entry.id   c922bdeaa9f2f0b9d7ec16d153d73d64
#
_cell.length_a   1.000
_cell.length_b   1.000
_cell.length_c   1.000
_cell.angle_alpha   90.00
_cell.angle_beta   90.00
_cell.angle_gamma   90.00
#
_symmetry.space_group_name_H-M   'P 1'
#
loop_
_entity.id
_entity.type
_entity.pdbx_description
1 polymer ?
#
loop_
_entity_poly.entity_id
_entity_poly.type
_entity_poly.pdbx_seq_one_letter_code
_entity_poly.pdbx_strand_id
1 'polypeptide(L)'
;MDSPLALAERNLLAPGGLSTQDLERVFARVMAPSVDAADLYFQHSRSESWLLEDGIVRDGSHSIEQGVGVRAVSGEKTGFAYSDDIVLPQLLEAAGAARAIANDGNGSGKPLALRGARALYPADDPIDGLDNVAKIALLRELDALARSLDPRIRQVIVSMNATHDSVLIAAADGTLAADVRPLTRVNVQVIAESNGRRESGYSGGGGRCAYRELIDSGRAHAWAREAVRQALVNLDAVDAPAGTMDVVLGPGWPGILLHEAIGHGLEGDFNRKGTSAFAGRMGDKVAAEGVTVVDDGTLQGLRGSLSIDDEGTPTHCSTLIENGRLVGYMQDKHNARLMGMAPTGNGRRESFAHLPMPRMTNTYMLAGERDPQEIIASVERGLYAVNFGGGQVDITNGKFVFSANEAYLIEHGKVTRPVKGATLIGSGPDVLARVAMLGNDLKLDEGVGVCGKEGQSVPVGVGMPTTKITAMTVGGTSA
;
A
#
# COMPACT_ATOMS: atom_id res chain seq x y z
N MET A 1 6.09 -27.92 -5.38
CA MET A 1 5.21 -26.98 -4.64
C MET A 1 3.80 -27.14 -5.16
N ASP A 2 2.82 -27.16 -4.27
CA ASP A 2 1.42 -27.19 -4.65
C ASP A 2 1.07 -25.88 -5.38
N SER A 3 0.12 -25.93 -6.32
CA SER A 3 -0.37 -24.70 -6.94
C SER A 3 -1.15 -23.85 -5.94
N PRO A 4 -1.23 -22.51 -6.12
CA PRO A 4 -2.05 -21.65 -5.25
C PRO A 4 -3.50 -22.14 -5.12
N LEU A 5 -4.09 -22.70 -6.19
CA LEU A 5 -5.43 -23.28 -6.14
C LEU A 5 -5.47 -24.50 -5.22
N ALA A 6 -4.54 -25.43 -5.35
CA ALA A 6 -4.51 -26.64 -4.50
C ALA A 6 -4.32 -26.29 -3.01
N LEU A 7 -3.50 -25.26 -2.72
CA LEU A 7 -3.33 -24.73 -1.37
C LEU A 7 -4.62 -24.09 -0.84
N ALA A 8 -5.28 -23.26 -1.65
CA ALA A 8 -6.53 -22.61 -1.29
C ALA A 8 -7.67 -23.62 -1.09
N GLU A 9 -7.83 -24.60 -1.97
CA GLU A 9 -8.81 -25.67 -1.81
C GLU A 9 -8.59 -26.46 -0.51
N ARG A 10 -7.34 -26.81 -0.20
CA ARG A 10 -6.98 -27.53 1.02
C ARG A 10 -7.26 -26.70 2.29
N ASN A 11 -6.96 -25.41 2.26
CA ASN A 11 -7.07 -24.55 3.44
C ASN A 11 -8.48 -23.99 3.64
N LEU A 12 -9.26 -23.79 2.56
CA LEU A 12 -10.52 -23.05 2.57
C LEU A 12 -11.75 -23.95 2.32
N LEU A 13 -11.68 -24.89 1.37
CA LEU A 13 -12.85 -25.69 0.99
C LEU A 13 -12.89 -27.05 1.68
N ALA A 14 -11.75 -27.75 1.73
CA ALA A 14 -11.70 -29.10 2.28
C ALA A 14 -12.12 -29.21 3.75
N PRO A 15 -11.77 -28.28 4.68
CA PRO A 15 -12.21 -28.35 6.07
C PRO A 15 -13.73 -28.34 6.23
N GLY A 16 -14.45 -27.60 5.37
CA GLY A 16 -15.92 -27.53 5.35
C GLY A 16 -16.59 -28.59 4.47
N GLY A 17 -15.80 -29.48 3.87
CA GLY A 17 -16.31 -30.50 2.94
C GLY A 17 -16.89 -29.90 1.65
N LEU A 18 -16.45 -28.72 1.25
CA LEU A 18 -16.95 -28.00 0.08
C LEU A 18 -16.23 -28.43 -1.20
N SER A 19 -16.99 -28.44 -2.28
CA SER A 19 -16.53 -28.67 -3.66
C SER A 19 -16.90 -27.48 -4.57
N THR A 20 -16.33 -27.44 -5.76
CA THR A 20 -16.70 -26.44 -6.79
C THR A 20 -18.20 -26.52 -7.13
N GLN A 21 -18.82 -27.71 -7.09
CA GLN A 21 -20.28 -27.84 -7.28
C GLN A 21 -21.09 -27.17 -6.18
N ASP A 22 -20.58 -27.16 -4.95
CA ASP A 22 -21.25 -26.44 -3.86
C ASP A 22 -21.19 -24.94 -4.06
N LEU A 23 -20.10 -24.39 -4.61
CA LEU A 23 -20.02 -22.98 -4.98
C LEU A 23 -21.04 -22.63 -6.09
N GLU A 24 -21.23 -23.52 -7.07
CA GLU A 24 -22.27 -23.34 -8.09
C GLU A 24 -23.69 -23.34 -7.48
N ARG A 25 -23.93 -24.14 -6.44
CA ARG A 25 -25.20 -24.11 -5.69
C ARG A 25 -25.39 -22.76 -4.95
N VAL A 26 -24.31 -22.21 -4.38
CA VAL A 26 -24.35 -20.88 -3.77
C VAL A 26 -24.65 -19.81 -4.82
N PHE A 27 -24.04 -19.89 -6.02
CA PHE A 27 -24.38 -19.00 -7.13
C PHE A 27 -25.83 -19.13 -7.59
N ALA A 28 -26.36 -20.34 -7.68
CA ALA A 28 -27.77 -20.54 -7.97
C ALA A 28 -28.71 -19.89 -6.92
N ARG A 29 -28.25 -19.77 -5.68
CA ARG A 29 -28.98 -19.09 -4.59
C ARG A 29 -28.90 -17.58 -4.65
N VAL A 30 -27.70 -17.01 -4.92
CA VAL A 30 -27.47 -15.57 -4.94
C VAL A 30 -27.90 -14.92 -6.25
N MET A 31 -27.67 -15.59 -7.40
CA MET A 31 -28.05 -15.11 -8.72
C MET A 31 -29.56 -15.29 -8.91
N ALA A 32 -30.26 -14.20 -9.01
CA ALA A 32 -31.66 -14.13 -9.39
C ALA A 32 -31.77 -13.23 -10.63
N PRO A 33 -32.93 -13.16 -11.30
CA PRO A 33 -33.12 -12.19 -12.40
C PRO A 33 -32.78 -10.74 -12.04
N SER A 34 -32.78 -10.42 -10.74
CA SER A 34 -32.48 -9.08 -10.21
C SER A 34 -31.02 -8.83 -9.83
N VAL A 35 -30.08 -9.77 -10.03
CA VAL A 35 -28.66 -9.63 -9.67
C VAL A 35 -27.81 -9.62 -10.93
N ASP A 36 -27.00 -8.58 -11.13
CA ASP A 36 -26.13 -8.45 -12.30
C ASP A 36 -24.81 -9.23 -12.15
N ALA A 37 -24.25 -9.23 -10.94
CA ALA A 37 -23.00 -9.90 -10.62
C ALA A 37 -22.99 -10.39 -9.17
N ALA A 38 -22.26 -11.47 -8.90
CA ALA A 38 -22.00 -11.95 -7.56
C ALA A 38 -20.61 -12.56 -7.48
N ASP A 39 -20.01 -12.48 -6.31
CA ASP A 39 -18.76 -13.14 -5.99
C ASP A 39 -18.71 -13.66 -4.56
N LEU A 40 -17.85 -14.66 -4.38
CA LEU A 40 -17.48 -15.28 -3.11
C LEU A 40 -15.99 -15.04 -2.93
N TYR A 41 -15.60 -14.44 -1.82
CA TYR A 41 -14.22 -14.26 -1.43
C TYR A 41 -13.93 -15.04 -0.16
N PHE A 42 -13.16 -16.10 -0.29
CA PHE A 42 -12.70 -16.92 0.82
C PHE A 42 -11.30 -16.49 1.24
N GLN A 43 -11.07 -16.42 2.53
CA GLN A 43 -9.76 -16.11 3.09
C GLN A 43 -9.46 -16.99 4.30
N HIS A 44 -8.22 -17.44 4.39
CA HIS A 44 -7.60 -17.97 5.59
C HIS A 44 -6.30 -17.23 5.79
N SER A 45 -6.20 -16.49 6.88
CA SER A 45 -5.07 -15.63 7.25
C SER A 45 -4.40 -16.15 8.52
N ARG A 46 -3.10 -16.36 8.47
CA ARG A 46 -2.24 -16.55 9.64
C ARG A 46 -1.41 -15.29 9.80
N SER A 47 -1.35 -14.74 11.01
CA SER A 47 -0.50 -13.60 11.30
C SER A 47 0.28 -13.78 12.58
N GLU A 48 1.46 -13.19 12.65
CA GLU A 48 2.24 -13.08 13.86
C GLU A 48 2.84 -11.69 14.00
N SER A 49 3.06 -11.28 15.26
CA SER A 49 3.83 -10.09 15.57
C SER A 49 4.76 -10.36 16.74
N TRP A 50 5.94 -9.71 16.71
CA TRP A 50 6.93 -9.74 17.77
C TRP A 50 7.38 -8.32 18.04
N LEU A 51 7.47 -7.97 19.33
CA LEU A 51 7.92 -6.67 19.78
C LEU A 51 9.01 -6.83 20.84
N LEU A 52 10.15 -6.22 20.60
CA LEU A 52 11.22 -6.07 21.58
C LEU A 52 11.42 -4.58 21.88
N GLU A 53 11.47 -4.25 23.14
CA GLU A 53 11.79 -2.92 23.65
C GLU A 53 12.88 -3.02 24.71
N ASP A 54 13.95 -2.27 24.51
CA ASP A 54 15.10 -2.19 25.41
C ASP A 54 15.65 -3.57 25.81
N GLY A 55 15.86 -4.44 24.84
CA GLY A 55 16.40 -5.79 25.00
C GLY A 55 15.41 -6.81 25.59
N ILE A 56 14.18 -6.39 25.93
CA ILE A 56 13.13 -7.23 26.52
C ILE A 56 12.03 -7.49 25.47
N VAL A 57 11.73 -8.76 25.20
CA VAL A 57 10.56 -9.12 24.42
C VAL A 57 9.30 -8.75 25.21
N ARG A 58 8.53 -7.80 24.70
CA ARG A 58 7.32 -7.28 25.33
C ARG A 58 6.08 -8.04 24.93
N ASP A 59 6.04 -8.44 23.64
CA ASP A 59 4.90 -9.11 23.06
C ASP A 59 5.33 -10.12 22.00
N GLY A 60 4.55 -11.19 21.87
CA GLY A 60 4.62 -12.16 20.79
C GLY A 60 3.23 -12.71 20.60
N SER A 61 2.55 -12.32 19.53
CA SER A 61 1.18 -12.76 19.23
C SER A 61 1.15 -13.59 17.95
N HIS A 62 0.17 -14.48 17.90
CA HIS A 62 -0.16 -15.28 16.73
C HIS A 62 -1.68 -15.36 16.62
N SER A 63 -2.22 -15.12 15.42
CA SER A 63 -3.65 -15.23 15.17
C SER A 63 -3.94 -15.99 13.87
N ILE A 64 -5.11 -16.61 13.84
CA ILE A 64 -5.67 -17.25 12.66
C ILE A 64 -7.07 -16.70 12.48
N GLU A 65 -7.35 -16.19 11.28
CA GLU A 65 -8.66 -15.71 10.88
C GLU A 65 -9.06 -16.38 9.58
N GLN A 66 -10.33 -16.74 9.44
CA GLN A 66 -10.85 -17.34 8.22
C GLN A 66 -12.31 -16.96 8.02
N GLY A 67 -12.76 -17.02 6.79
CA GLY A 67 -14.17 -16.80 6.48
C GLY A 67 -14.41 -16.61 5.00
N VAL A 68 -15.66 -16.27 4.69
CA VAL A 68 -16.16 -16.03 3.35
C VAL A 68 -17.03 -14.80 3.30
N GLY A 69 -16.75 -13.88 2.38
CA GLY A 69 -17.63 -12.78 2.02
C GLY A 69 -18.44 -13.14 0.77
N VAL A 70 -19.73 -12.87 0.80
CA VAL A 70 -20.67 -13.06 -0.31
C VAL A 70 -21.19 -11.70 -0.74
N ARG A 71 -20.92 -11.32 -1.98
CA ARG A 71 -21.38 -10.05 -2.56
C ARG A 71 -22.36 -10.32 -3.70
N ALA A 72 -23.46 -9.52 -3.74
CA ALA A 72 -24.39 -9.45 -4.85
C ALA A 72 -24.52 -8.00 -5.32
N VAL A 73 -24.47 -7.77 -6.62
CA VAL A 73 -24.51 -6.43 -7.22
C VAL A 73 -25.69 -6.31 -8.16
N SER A 74 -26.44 -5.21 -8.05
CA SER A 74 -27.62 -4.88 -8.87
C SER A 74 -27.63 -3.39 -9.18
N GLY A 75 -27.34 -3.00 -10.43
CA GLY A 75 -27.14 -1.60 -10.79
C GLY A 75 -26.01 -0.98 -9.96
N GLU A 76 -26.33 0.03 -9.16
CA GLU A 76 -25.42 0.67 -8.20
C GLU A 76 -25.49 0.08 -6.78
N LYS A 77 -26.49 -0.77 -6.51
CA LYS A 77 -26.66 -1.37 -5.18
C LYS A 77 -25.77 -2.58 -5.00
N THR A 78 -25.20 -2.70 -3.83
CA THR A 78 -24.40 -3.86 -3.42
C THR A 78 -24.98 -4.45 -2.15
N GLY A 79 -25.36 -5.72 -2.20
CA GLY A 79 -25.68 -6.54 -1.04
C GLY A 79 -24.42 -7.32 -0.63
N PHE A 80 -24.18 -7.39 0.68
CA PHE A 80 -23.03 -8.07 1.23
C PHE A 80 -23.38 -8.77 2.54
N ALA A 81 -22.88 -9.98 2.69
CA ALA A 81 -22.91 -10.74 3.93
C ALA A 81 -21.65 -11.58 4.05
N TYR A 82 -21.22 -11.91 5.25
CA TYR A 82 -20.04 -12.75 5.47
C TYR A 82 -20.29 -13.76 6.60
N SER A 83 -19.43 -14.78 6.66
CA SER A 83 -19.42 -15.79 7.72
C SER A 83 -17.98 -16.22 8.00
N ASP A 84 -17.66 -16.44 9.27
CA ASP A 84 -16.40 -17.05 9.72
C ASP A 84 -16.42 -18.57 9.49
N ASP A 85 -17.61 -19.18 9.41
CA ASP A 85 -17.79 -20.60 9.13
C ASP A 85 -17.87 -20.86 7.61
N ILE A 86 -16.86 -21.54 7.07
CA ILE A 86 -16.78 -21.91 5.64
C ILE A 86 -17.48 -23.25 5.43
N VAL A 87 -18.79 -23.33 5.60
CA VAL A 87 -19.63 -24.52 5.37
C VAL A 87 -20.86 -24.17 4.53
N LEU A 88 -21.36 -25.15 3.76
CA LEU A 88 -22.43 -24.89 2.79
C LEU A 88 -23.69 -24.23 3.36
N PRO A 89 -24.23 -24.61 4.54
CA PRO A 89 -25.41 -23.94 5.10
C PRO A 89 -25.20 -22.45 5.31
N GLN A 90 -24.05 -22.03 5.85
CA GLN A 90 -23.71 -20.63 6.12
C GLN A 90 -23.50 -19.84 4.82
N LEU A 91 -22.87 -20.45 3.81
CA LEU A 91 -22.72 -19.84 2.49
C LEU A 91 -24.10 -19.57 1.84
N LEU A 92 -25.05 -20.52 1.94
CA LEU A 92 -26.39 -20.36 1.41
C LEU A 92 -27.20 -19.30 2.16
N GLU A 93 -27.01 -19.16 3.47
CA GLU A 93 -27.63 -18.11 4.29
C GLU A 93 -27.08 -16.73 3.89
N ALA A 94 -25.75 -16.57 3.86
CA ALA A 94 -25.09 -15.34 3.41
C ALA A 94 -25.49 -14.94 1.98
N ALA A 95 -25.60 -15.92 1.07
CA ALA A 95 -26.07 -15.70 -0.30
C ALA A 95 -27.53 -15.18 -0.34
N GLY A 96 -28.39 -15.72 0.53
CA GLY A 96 -29.78 -15.24 0.70
C GLY A 96 -29.83 -13.81 1.22
N ALA A 97 -29.02 -13.47 2.22
CA ALA A 97 -28.93 -12.13 2.79
C ALA A 97 -28.39 -11.10 1.80
N ALA A 98 -27.28 -11.40 1.12
CA ALA A 98 -26.71 -10.52 0.11
C ALA A 98 -27.67 -10.25 -1.05
N ARG A 99 -28.36 -11.30 -1.54
CA ARG A 99 -29.38 -11.18 -2.57
C ARG A 99 -30.58 -10.30 -2.16
N ALA A 100 -31.01 -10.37 -0.91
CA ALA A 100 -32.17 -9.60 -0.44
C ALA A 100 -31.98 -8.09 -0.54
N ILE A 101 -30.74 -7.62 -0.57
CA ILE A 101 -30.36 -6.21 -0.70
C ILE A 101 -30.24 -5.80 -2.17
N ALA A 102 -29.88 -6.72 -3.07
CA ALA A 102 -29.65 -6.50 -4.49
C ALA A 102 -30.88 -6.92 -5.33
N ASN A 103 -31.79 -6.00 -5.62
CA ASN A 103 -33.13 -6.37 -6.13
C ASN A 103 -33.48 -5.95 -7.57
N ASP A 104 -32.56 -5.35 -8.36
CA ASP A 104 -32.93 -4.68 -9.63
C ASP A 104 -32.09 -5.07 -10.88
N GLY A 105 -31.40 -6.21 -10.89
CA GLY A 105 -30.47 -6.62 -11.97
C GLY A 105 -31.02 -7.67 -12.96
N ASN A 106 -30.22 -8.04 -13.97
CA ASN A 106 -30.55 -9.00 -15.05
C ASN A 106 -29.41 -9.99 -15.36
N GLY A 107 -28.75 -10.55 -14.35
CA GLY A 107 -27.61 -11.44 -14.52
C GLY A 107 -27.94 -12.94 -14.59
N SER A 108 -27.04 -13.70 -15.21
CA SER A 108 -27.02 -15.19 -15.18
C SER A 108 -25.63 -15.68 -14.82
N GLY A 109 -25.55 -16.73 -13.97
CA GLY A 109 -24.28 -17.36 -13.61
C GLY A 109 -23.69 -18.16 -14.77
N LYS A 110 -22.35 -18.24 -14.82
CA LYS A 110 -21.58 -19.08 -15.74
C LYS A 110 -20.86 -20.17 -14.98
N PRO A 111 -20.55 -21.31 -15.60
CA PRO A 111 -19.69 -22.34 -15.00
C PRO A 111 -18.33 -21.77 -14.60
N LEU A 112 -17.83 -22.19 -13.44
CA LEU A 112 -16.54 -21.75 -12.93
C LEU A 112 -15.39 -22.31 -13.77
N ALA A 113 -14.42 -21.45 -14.10
CA ALA A 113 -13.22 -21.82 -14.83
C ALA A 113 -11.99 -21.16 -14.17
N LEU A 114 -10.94 -21.96 -13.95
CA LEU A 114 -9.70 -21.48 -13.36
C LEU A 114 -9.07 -20.38 -14.22
N ARG A 115 -8.76 -19.26 -13.61
CA ARG A 115 -7.97 -18.18 -14.18
C ARG A 115 -6.53 -18.30 -13.73
N GLY A 116 -5.61 -18.33 -14.71
CA GLY A 116 -4.18 -18.30 -14.43
C GLY A 116 -3.75 -16.94 -13.87
N ALA A 117 -2.87 -16.98 -12.88
CA ALA A 117 -2.22 -15.80 -12.32
C ALA A 117 -0.69 -15.87 -12.51
N ARG A 118 -0.01 -14.72 -12.50
CA ARG A 118 1.46 -14.68 -12.51
C ARG A 118 1.97 -15.04 -11.12
N ALA A 119 3.10 -15.75 -11.03
CA ALA A 119 3.80 -15.99 -9.77
C ALA A 119 4.71 -14.79 -9.50
N LEU A 120 4.25 -13.83 -8.69
CA LEU A 120 5.02 -12.62 -8.35
C LEU A 120 5.82 -12.75 -7.06
N TYR A 121 5.52 -13.77 -6.26
CA TYR A 121 6.15 -14.05 -4.97
C TYR A 121 6.05 -15.54 -4.62
N PRO A 122 6.90 -16.05 -3.69
CA PRO A 122 6.79 -17.42 -3.23
C PRO A 122 5.48 -17.65 -2.47
N ALA A 123 4.97 -18.88 -2.48
CA ALA A 123 3.80 -19.27 -1.71
C ALA A 123 4.17 -19.83 -0.31
N ASP A 124 5.45 -19.79 0.05
CA ASP A 124 5.96 -20.30 1.31
C ASP A 124 5.44 -19.46 2.49
N ASP A 125 5.12 -20.15 3.59
CA ASP A 125 4.67 -19.48 4.82
C ASP A 125 5.86 -18.80 5.52
N PRO A 126 5.89 -17.47 5.60
CA PRO A 126 6.99 -16.76 6.24
C PRO A 126 7.04 -16.97 7.75
N ILE A 127 5.90 -17.36 8.38
CA ILE A 127 5.80 -17.57 9.82
C ILE A 127 6.58 -18.82 10.23
N ASP A 128 6.42 -19.91 9.47
CA ASP A 128 7.09 -21.17 9.74
C ASP A 128 8.54 -21.19 9.21
N GLY A 129 8.91 -20.24 8.36
CA GLY A 129 10.24 -20.14 7.75
C GLY A 129 11.38 -19.79 8.72
N LEU A 130 11.06 -19.30 9.91
CA LEU A 130 12.01 -18.95 10.98
C LEU A 130 11.41 -19.36 12.33
N ASP A 131 12.15 -20.11 13.15
CA ASP A 131 11.66 -20.48 14.47
C ASP A 131 11.69 -19.31 15.46
N ASN A 132 10.94 -19.43 16.55
CA ASN A 132 10.78 -18.36 17.54
C ASN A 132 12.10 -17.97 18.23
N VAL A 133 13.04 -18.91 18.39
CA VAL A 133 14.36 -18.64 18.97
C VAL A 133 15.18 -17.75 18.04
N ALA A 134 15.17 -18.06 16.74
CA ALA A 134 15.86 -17.26 15.74
C ALA A 134 15.21 -15.88 15.55
N LYS A 135 13.87 -15.77 15.61
CA LYS A 135 13.17 -14.46 15.59
C LYS A 135 13.58 -13.58 16.77
N ILE A 136 13.58 -14.13 17.99
CA ILE A 136 14.00 -13.40 19.20
C ILE A 136 15.50 -13.05 19.12
N ALA A 137 16.34 -13.93 18.59
CA ALA A 137 17.76 -13.65 18.41
C ALA A 137 17.99 -12.46 17.47
N LEU A 138 17.27 -12.41 16.34
CA LEU A 138 17.34 -11.28 15.40
C LEU A 138 16.90 -9.96 16.04
N LEU A 139 15.77 -9.96 16.79
CA LEU A 139 15.30 -8.75 17.48
C LEU A 139 16.39 -8.21 18.44
N ARG A 140 17.02 -9.10 19.22
CA ARG A 140 18.11 -8.73 20.14
C ARG A 140 19.37 -8.27 19.41
N GLU A 141 19.70 -8.88 18.29
CA GLU A 141 20.83 -8.48 17.46
C GLU A 141 20.67 -7.06 16.91
N LEU A 142 19.45 -6.73 16.41
CA LEU A 142 19.15 -5.39 15.90
C LEU A 142 19.14 -4.33 17.01
N ASP A 143 18.62 -4.65 18.22
CA ASP A 143 18.69 -3.78 19.40
C ASP A 143 20.15 -3.51 19.79
N ALA A 144 20.95 -4.58 19.91
CA ALA A 144 22.38 -4.47 20.28
C ALA A 144 23.17 -3.67 19.22
N LEU A 145 22.92 -3.92 17.94
CA LEU A 145 23.51 -3.16 16.85
C LEU A 145 23.19 -1.67 16.98
N ALA A 146 21.90 -1.31 17.11
CA ALA A 146 21.50 0.08 17.21
C ALA A 146 22.19 0.80 18.38
N ARG A 147 22.25 0.17 19.55
CA ARG A 147 22.93 0.72 20.76
C ARG A 147 24.42 0.86 20.59
N SER A 148 25.05 -0.03 19.84
CA SER A 148 26.50 -0.01 19.64
C SER A 148 26.99 1.14 18.75
N LEU A 149 26.11 1.71 17.92
CA LEU A 149 26.48 2.71 16.91
C LEU A 149 26.73 4.10 17.52
N ASP A 150 26.01 4.47 18.60
CA ASP A 150 26.21 5.77 19.25
C ASP A 150 25.75 5.74 20.72
N PRO A 151 26.54 6.27 21.68
CA PRO A 151 26.20 6.28 23.10
C PRO A 151 25.02 7.18 23.45
N ARG A 152 24.55 8.04 22.56
CA ARG A 152 23.33 8.87 22.74
C ARG A 152 22.04 8.08 22.55
N ILE A 153 22.08 6.86 22.01
CA ILE A 153 20.89 6.01 21.86
C ILE A 153 20.44 5.55 23.25
N ARG A 154 19.21 5.91 23.63
CA ARG A 154 18.61 5.64 24.94
C ARG A 154 17.56 4.55 24.90
N GLN A 155 16.76 4.51 23.84
CA GLN A 155 15.69 3.52 23.69
C GLN A 155 15.76 2.92 22.29
N VAL A 156 15.51 1.62 22.22
CA VAL A 156 15.42 0.89 20.95
C VAL A 156 14.19 0.02 21.00
N ILE A 157 13.37 0.11 19.96
CA ILE A 157 12.18 -0.71 19.73
C ILE A 157 12.36 -1.41 18.40
N VAL A 158 12.27 -2.75 18.42
CA VAL A 158 12.33 -3.56 17.21
C VAL A 158 11.06 -4.39 17.10
N SER A 159 10.41 -4.36 15.94
CA SER A 159 9.24 -5.19 15.68
C SER A 159 9.38 -6.01 14.41
N MET A 160 8.79 -7.20 14.43
CA MET A 160 8.66 -8.09 13.29
C MET A 160 7.20 -8.48 13.13
N ASN A 161 6.72 -8.48 11.90
CA ASN A 161 5.35 -8.91 11.60
C ASN A 161 5.38 -9.78 10.34
N ALA A 162 4.57 -10.84 10.34
CA ALA A 162 4.33 -11.65 9.16
C ALA A 162 2.85 -11.95 9.02
N THR A 163 2.40 -12.08 7.79
CA THR A 163 1.07 -12.58 7.42
C THR A 163 1.22 -13.56 6.28
N HIS A 164 0.41 -14.61 6.31
CA HIS A 164 0.28 -15.60 5.25
C HIS A 164 -1.19 -15.83 4.94
N ASP A 165 -1.64 -15.28 3.79
CA ASP A 165 -3.02 -15.38 3.35
C ASP A 165 -3.17 -16.43 2.26
N SER A 166 -4.13 -17.34 2.42
CA SER A 166 -4.67 -18.16 1.33
C SER A 166 -6.00 -17.56 0.92
N VAL A 167 -6.17 -17.20 -0.36
CA VAL A 167 -7.41 -16.62 -0.87
C VAL A 167 -7.94 -17.42 -2.05
N LEU A 168 -9.27 -17.55 -2.12
CA LEU A 168 -9.99 -18.14 -3.24
C LEU A 168 -11.14 -17.22 -3.62
N ILE A 169 -11.19 -16.86 -4.88
CA ILE A 169 -12.23 -16.01 -5.43
C ILE A 169 -13.03 -16.81 -6.46
N ALA A 170 -14.35 -16.91 -6.25
CA ALA A 170 -15.26 -17.43 -7.23
C ALA A 170 -16.27 -16.34 -7.60
N ALA A 171 -16.58 -16.16 -8.89
CA ALA A 171 -17.54 -15.16 -9.33
C ALA A 171 -18.51 -15.73 -10.37
N ALA A 172 -19.72 -15.17 -10.40
CA ALA A 172 -20.81 -15.60 -11.29
C ALA A 172 -20.47 -15.38 -12.78
N ASP A 173 -19.46 -14.59 -13.12
CA ASP A 173 -18.93 -14.45 -14.48
C ASP A 173 -18.10 -15.65 -14.96
N GLY A 174 -17.98 -16.69 -14.12
CA GLY A 174 -17.22 -17.91 -14.35
C GLY A 174 -15.77 -17.83 -13.81
N THR A 175 -15.37 -16.75 -13.14
CA THR A 175 -14.03 -16.66 -12.53
C THR A 175 -13.90 -17.63 -11.37
N LEU A 176 -12.83 -18.44 -11.39
CA LEU A 176 -12.28 -19.16 -10.24
C LEU A 176 -10.79 -18.80 -10.19
N ALA A 177 -10.34 -18.16 -9.13
CA ALA A 177 -8.97 -17.70 -9.00
C ALA A 177 -8.48 -17.86 -7.56
N ALA A 178 -7.20 -18.16 -7.38
CA ALA A 178 -6.60 -18.35 -6.07
C ALA A 178 -5.23 -17.69 -6.01
N ASP A 179 -4.85 -17.25 -4.82
CA ASP A 179 -3.55 -16.68 -4.54
C ASP A 179 -3.09 -17.08 -3.13
N VAL A 180 -1.78 -17.15 -2.92
CA VAL A 180 -1.17 -17.37 -1.60
C VAL A 180 -0.18 -16.25 -1.37
N ARG A 181 -0.43 -15.43 -0.35
CA ARG A 181 0.16 -14.11 -0.18
C ARG A 181 0.99 -14.04 1.10
N PRO A 182 2.30 -14.28 1.04
CA PRO A 182 3.18 -13.95 2.16
C PRO A 182 3.31 -12.42 2.28
N LEU A 183 3.53 -11.96 3.50
CA LEU A 183 3.88 -10.57 3.75
C LEU A 183 4.72 -10.51 5.02
N THR A 184 5.90 -9.89 4.93
CA THR A 184 6.80 -9.70 6.08
C THR A 184 7.14 -8.23 6.26
N ARG A 185 7.47 -7.86 7.49
CA ARG A 185 7.94 -6.53 7.84
C ARG A 185 8.85 -6.58 9.07
N VAL A 186 9.93 -5.81 9.02
CA VAL A 186 10.82 -5.54 10.17
C VAL A 186 10.92 -4.03 10.31
N ASN A 187 10.77 -3.52 11.54
CA ASN A 187 10.93 -2.10 11.85
C ASN A 187 11.87 -1.91 13.02
N VAL A 188 12.65 -0.84 12.95
CA VAL A 188 13.51 -0.38 14.04
C VAL A 188 13.19 1.08 14.31
N GLN A 189 12.89 1.39 15.55
CA GLN A 189 12.75 2.74 16.05
C GLN A 189 13.75 2.97 17.15
N VAL A 190 14.43 4.10 17.13
CA VAL A 190 15.37 4.49 18.17
C VAL A 190 15.04 5.87 18.70
N ILE A 191 15.38 6.11 19.96
CA ILE A 191 15.35 7.43 20.57
C ILE A 191 16.76 7.77 21.01
N ALA A 192 17.26 8.89 20.50
CA ALA A 192 18.53 9.47 20.89
C ALA A 192 18.33 10.67 21.81
N GLU A 193 19.22 10.86 22.76
CA GLU A 193 19.17 11.95 23.72
C GLU A 193 20.54 12.61 23.89
N SER A 194 20.57 13.95 23.79
CA SER A 194 21.77 14.75 24.01
C SER A 194 21.39 16.16 24.49
N ASN A 195 22.05 16.63 25.52
CA ASN A 195 21.87 18.00 26.04
C ASN A 195 20.42 18.40 26.32
N GLY A 196 19.61 17.44 26.85
CA GLY A 196 18.19 17.64 27.13
C GLY A 196 17.26 17.62 25.91
N ARG A 197 17.78 17.44 24.71
CA ARG A 197 16.99 17.14 23.50
C ARG A 197 16.81 15.65 23.35
N ARG A 198 15.60 15.27 22.93
CA ARG A 198 15.22 13.88 22.67
C ARG A 198 14.56 13.80 21.29
N GLU A 199 15.16 13.02 20.40
CA GLU A 199 14.68 12.88 19.02
C GLU A 199 14.62 11.40 18.63
N SER A 200 13.71 11.08 17.72
CA SER A 200 13.51 9.71 17.23
C SER A 200 13.98 9.55 15.79
N GLY A 201 14.40 8.32 15.49
CA GLY A 201 14.63 7.85 14.14
C GLY A 201 13.87 6.54 13.92
N TYR A 202 13.37 6.34 12.72
CA TYR A 202 12.59 5.19 12.35
C TYR A 202 13.02 4.71 10.98
N SER A 203 13.26 3.40 10.85
CA SER A 203 13.46 2.76 9.55
C SER A 203 12.93 1.33 9.59
N GLY A 204 12.57 0.83 8.46
CA GLY A 204 12.04 -0.52 8.32
C GLY A 204 11.63 -0.80 6.90
N GLY A 205 11.16 -2.01 6.69
CA GLY A 205 10.72 -2.45 5.40
C GLY A 205 10.25 -3.88 5.41
N GLY A 206 9.99 -4.39 4.22
CA GLY A 206 9.52 -5.74 4.04
C GLY A 206 9.06 -5.98 2.62
N GLY A 207 8.12 -6.90 2.47
CA GLY A 207 7.57 -7.25 1.17
C GLY A 207 6.91 -8.62 1.20
N ARG A 208 6.56 -9.10 0.02
CA ARG A 208 5.99 -10.44 -0.16
C ARG A 208 7.11 -11.49 -0.27
N CYS A 209 7.78 -11.70 0.85
CA CYS A 209 8.95 -12.56 0.96
C CYS A 209 9.04 -13.21 2.34
N ALA A 210 9.96 -14.15 2.52
CA ALA A 210 10.27 -14.73 3.82
C ALA A 210 11.19 -13.83 4.64
N TYR A 211 11.16 -13.96 5.98
CA TYR A 211 12.09 -13.23 6.87
C TYR A 211 13.55 -13.47 6.52
N ARG A 212 13.93 -14.69 6.10
CA ARG A 212 15.30 -15.03 5.71
C ARG A 212 15.84 -14.12 4.62
N GLU A 213 15.00 -13.73 3.65
CA GLU A 213 15.41 -12.82 2.59
C GLU A 213 15.79 -11.45 3.12
N LEU A 214 15.07 -10.92 4.12
CA LEU A 214 15.37 -9.65 4.77
C LEU A 214 16.66 -9.71 5.61
N ILE A 215 16.95 -10.88 6.19
CA ILE A 215 18.15 -11.14 6.99
C ILE A 215 19.36 -11.34 6.09
N ASP A 216 19.28 -12.28 5.16
CA ASP A 216 20.42 -12.73 4.32
C ASP A 216 20.88 -11.62 3.37
N SER A 217 19.96 -10.74 2.93
CA SER A 217 20.29 -9.54 2.15
C SER A 217 20.91 -8.41 2.97
N GLY A 218 20.92 -8.52 4.31
CA GLY A 218 21.41 -7.49 5.22
C GLY A 218 20.48 -6.27 5.37
N ARG A 219 19.27 -6.28 4.79
CA ARG A 219 18.30 -5.17 4.84
C ARG A 219 17.89 -4.84 6.27
N ALA A 220 17.61 -5.86 7.11
CA ALA A 220 17.23 -5.63 8.50
C ALA A 220 18.30 -4.84 9.29
N HIS A 221 19.58 -5.17 9.09
CA HIS A 221 20.70 -4.45 9.70
C HIS A 221 20.88 -3.03 9.11
N ALA A 222 20.63 -2.85 7.82
CA ALA A 222 20.66 -1.54 7.19
C ALA A 222 19.59 -0.61 7.78
N TRP A 223 18.38 -1.11 8.03
CA TRP A 223 17.33 -0.35 8.70
C TRP A 223 17.67 0.05 10.13
N ALA A 224 18.32 -0.83 10.90
CA ALA A 224 18.78 -0.46 12.24
C ALA A 224 19.80 0.70 12.19
N ARG A 225 20.76 0.67 11.26
CA ARG A 225 21.72 1.76 11.06
C ARG A 225 21.03 3.04 10.61
N GLU A 226 20.08 2.94 9.70
CA GLU A 226 19.34 4.09 9.18
C GLU A 226 18.48 4.76 10.26
N ALA A 227 17.80 3.98 11.11
CA ALA A 227 17.03 4.52 12.23
C ALA A 227 17.94 5.32 13.20
N VAL A 228 19.15 4.81 13.51
CA VAL A 228 20.13 5.52 14.32
C VAL A 228 20.63 6.80 13.62
N ARG A 229 21.00 6.71 12.34
CA ARG A 229 21.43 7.88 11.55
C ARG A 229 20.37 8.99 11.60
N GLN A 230 19.11 8.65 11.36
CA GLN A 230 18.00 9.61 11.35
C GLN A 230 17.79 10.26 12.72
N ALA A 231 17.81 9.50 13.82
CA ALA A 231 17.71 10.05 15.17
C ALA A 231 18.84 11.05 15.48
N LEU A 232 20.08 10.73 15.09
CA LEU A 232 21.23 11.60 15.29
C LEU A 232 21.16 12.87 14.43
N VAL A 233 20.73 12.77 13.17
CA VAL A 233 20.50 13.93 12.31
C VAL A 233 19.43 14.86 12.92
N ASN A 234 18.35 14.29 13.47
CA ASN A 234 17.29 15.07 14.10
C ASN A 234 17.75 15.76 15.39
N LEU A 235 18.71 15.21 16.14
CA LEU A 235 19.31 15.88 17.29
C LEU A 235 20.04 17.18 16.89
N ASP A 236 20.65 17.23 15.71
CA ASP A 236 21.38 18.38 15.21
C ASP A 236 20.49 19.33 14.38
N ALA A 237 19.23 18.94 14.11
CA ALA A 237 18.31 19.73 13.29
C ALA A 237 17.92 21.04 13.95
N VAL A 238 17.85 22.10 13.15
CA VAL A 238 17.29 23.40 13.51
C VAL A 238 15.83 23.51 13.09
N ASP A 239 15.12 24.53 13.55
CA ASP A 239 13.73 24.73 13.18
C ASP A 239 13.60 25.06 11.67
N ALA A 240 12.63 24.43 11.01
CA ALA A 240 12.38 24.67 9.59
C ALA A 240 11.81 26.07 9.33
N PRO A 241 12.21 26.75 8.23
CA PRO A 241 11.61 28.03 7.83
C PRO A 241 10.18 27.82 7.34
N ALA A 242 9.32 28.82 7.59
CA ALA A 242 7.99 28.90 7.01
C ALA A 242 7.99 29.80 5.77
N GLY A 243 7.10 29.52 4.82
CA GLY A 243 6.91 30.37 3.64
C GLY A 243 6.81 29.56 2.33
N THR A 244 6.77 30.30 1.22
CA THR A 244 6.76 29.70 -0.12
C THR A 244 8.20 29.58 -0.63
N MET A 245 8.59 28.38 -1.02
CA MET A 245 9.96 28.11 -1.50
C MET A 245 10.01 26.92 -2.46
N ASP A 246 11.11 26.74 -3.16
CA ASP A 246 11.37 25.55 -3.94
C ASP A 246 11.65 24.36 -2.99
N VAL A 247 11.03 23.21 -3.29
CA VAL A 247 11.22 21.98 -2.54
C VAL A 247 11.73 20.89 -3.50
N VAL A 248 12.80 20.24 -3.11
CA VAL A 248 13.28 19.02 -3.76
C VAL A 248 12.87 17.83 -2.88
N LEU A 249 12.08 16.93 -3.44
CA LEU A 249 11.75 15.66 -2.80
C LEU A 249 12.80 14.64 -3.16
N GLY A 250 13.29 13.87 -2.17
CA GLY A 250 14.21 12.77 -2.41
C GLY A 250 13.52 11.57 -3.09
N PRO A 251 14.29 10.59 -3.59
CA PRO A 251 13.74 9.40 -4.23
C PRO A 251 13.14 8.41 -3.21
N GLY A 252 12.19 7.58 -3.63
CA GLY A 252 11.62 6.50 -2.84
C GLY A 252 10.40 6.89 -2.02
N TRP A 253 10.49 6.80 -0.68
CA TRP A 253 9.37 7.03 0.24
C TRP A 253 8.64 8.37 0.09
N PRO A 254 9.27 9.49 -0.29
CA PRO A 254 8.55 10.71 -0.63
C PRO A 254 7.44 10.55 -1.69
N GLY A 255 7.44 9.44 -2.44
CA GLY A 255 6.32 9.02 -3.30
C GLY A 255 4.99 8.84 -2.57
N ILE A 256 4.96 8.81 -1.23
CA ILE A 256 3.72 8.89 -0.44
C ILE A 256 2.93 10.17 -0.76
N LEU A 257 3.60 11.25 -1.15
CA LEU A 257 2.94 12.46 -1.62
C LEU A 257 2.12 12.21 -2.88
N LEU A 258 2.61 11.37 -3.82
CA LEU A 258 1.84 10.99 -4.99
C LEU A 258 0.63 10.12 -4.61
N HIS A 259 0.81 9.19 -3.68
CA HIS A 259 -0.26 8.33 -3.18
C HIS A 259 -1.43 9.18 -2.68
N GLU A 260 -1.16 10.16 -1.85
CA GLU A 260 -2.18 11.04 -1.28
C GLU A 260 -2.65 12.12 -2.26
N ALA A 261 -1.72 12.81 -2.91
CA ALA A 261 -2.03 13.97 -3.76
C ALA A 261 -2.88 13.61 -4.99
N ILE A 262 -2.66 12.41 -5.55
CA ILE A 262 -3.34 11.96 -6.77
C ILE A 262 -3.86 10.53 -6.70
N GLY A 263 -3.20 9.63 -6.01
CA GLY A 263 -3.54 8.21 -6.02
C GLY A 263 -5.00 7.98 -5.63
N HIS A 264 -5.41 8.43 -4.45
CA HIS A 264 -6.81 8.37 -4.03
C HIS A 264 -7.76 9.13 -4.95
N GLY A 265 -7.31 10.27 -5.51
CA GLY A 265 -8.09 11.04 -6.47
C GLY A 265 -8.34 10.31 -7.80
N LEU A 266 -7.54 9.30 -8.14
CA LEU A 266 -7.64 8.53 -9.38
C LEU A 266 -8.29 7.14 -9.18
N GLU A 267 -8.84 6.86 -8.00
CA GLU A 267 -9.66 5.67 -7.77
C GLU A 267 -11.04 5.82 -8.43
N GLY A 268 -11.49 4.77 -9.10
CA GLY A 268 -12.63 4.80 -10.00
C GLY A 268 -13.96 5.14 -9.35
N ASP A 269 -14.19 4.73 -8.11
CA ASP A 269 -15.43 4.99 -7.37
C ASP A 269 -15.64 6.49 -7.08
N PHE A 270 -14.60 7.23 -6.69
CA PHE A 270 -14.67 8.67 -6.49
C PHE A 270 -14.88 9.42 -7.80
N ASN A 271 -14.24 8.95 -8.88
CA ASN A 271 -14.39 9.55 -10.20
C ASN A 271 -15.78 9.29 -10.79
N ARG A 272 -16.32 8.08 -10.63
CA ARG A 272 -17.70 7.75 -11.05
C ARG A 272 -18.74 8.58 -10.30
N LYS A 273 -18.57 8.74 -9.01
CA LYS A 273 -19.48 9.54 -8.16
C LYS A 273 -19.30 11.06 -8.35
N GLY A 274 -18.31 11.50 -9.11
CA GLY A 274 -18.03 12.93 -9.32
C GLY A 274 -17.48 13.66 -8.09
N THR A 275 -16.94 12.92 -7.11
CA THR A 275 -16.45 13.47 -5.84
C THR A 275 -14.94 13.71 -5.82
N SER A 276 -14.21 13.27 -6.85
CA SER A 276 -12.78 13.52 -6.99
C SER A 276 -12.51 14.84 -7.73
N ALA A 277 -11.41 15.52 -7.38
CA ALA A 277 -10.86 16.65 -8.13
C ALA A 277 -10.48 16.31 -9.58
N PHE A 278 -10.37 15.02 -9.93
CA PHE A 278 -10.04 14.51 -11.25
C PHE A 278 -11.26 13.97 -12.03
N ALA A 279 -12.45 14.04 -11.44
CA ALA A 279 -13.67 13.55 -12.09
C ALA A 279 -13.96 14.30 -13.41
N GLY A 280 -14.19 13.54 -14.49
CA GLY A 280 -14.50 14.10 -15.82
C GLY A 280 -13.31 14.72 -16.55
N ARG A 281 -12.08 14.59 -16.03
CA ARG A 281 -10.87 15.24 -16.57
C ARG A 281 -10.00 14.32 -17.42
N MET A 282 -10.52 13.19 -17.87
CA MET A 282 -9.81 12.28 -18.78
C MET A 282 -9.35 13.03 -20.04
N GLY A 283 -8.06 12.94 -20.38
CA GLY A 283 -7.41 13.67 -21.47
C GLY A 283 -6.89 15.06 -21.12
N ASP A 284 -7.29 15.63 -19.98
CA ASP A 284 -6.82 16.95 -19.54
C ASP A 284 -5.35 16.92 -19.10
N LYS A 285 -4.70 18.07 -19.20
CA LYS A 285 -3.40 18.30 -18.59
C LYS A 285 -3.61 18.51 -17.08
N VAL A 286 -3.10 17.57 -16.25
CA VAL A 286 -3.23 17.57 -14.78
C VAL A 286 -1.88 17.63 -14.06
N ALA A 287 -0.78 17.56 -14.82
CA ALA A 287 0.59 17.64 -14.29
C ALA A 287 1.50 18.38 -15.29
N ALA A 288 2.72 18.68 -14.89
CA ALA A 288 3.75 19.22 -15.78
C ALA A 288 4.10 18.21 -16.88
N GLU A 289 4.61 18.72 -17.99
CA GLU A 289 5.18 17.89 -19.07
C GLU A 289 6.34 17.05 -18.54
N GLY A 290 6.47 15.80 -18.99
CA GLY A 290 7.44 14.82 -18.51
C GLY A 290 6.95 14.02 -17.28
N VAL A 291 5.91 14.45 -16.56
CA VAL A 291 5.36 13.70 -15.44
C VAL A 291 4.53 12.53 -15.95
N THR A 292 4.98 11.31 -15.65
CA THR A 292 4.25 10.06 -15.92
C THR A 292 4.11 9.29 -14.61
N VAL A 293 2.89 8.90 -14.26
CA VAL A 293 2.57 8.18 -13.02
C VAL A 293 1.82 6.89 -13.37
N VAL A 294 2.25 5.81 -12.73
CA VAL A 294 1.66 4.48 -12.91
C VAL A 294 1.25 3.89 -11.56
N ASP A 295 0.28 2.97 -11.58
CA ASP A 295 0.01 2.02 -10.51
C ASP A 295 0.32 0.62 -11.03
N ASP A 296 1.27 -0.07 -10.42
CA ASP A 296 1.80 -1.34 -10.92
C ASP A 296 1.76 -2.44 -9.87
N GLY A 297 0.76 -3.30 -9.96
CA GLY A 297 0.63 -4.48 -9.10
C GLY A 297 1.52 -5.66 -9.51
N THR A 298 2.29 -5.56 -10.60
CA THR A 298 3.03 -6.69 -11.20
C THR A 298 4.50 -6.80 -10.79
N LEU A 299 4.99 -5.88 -9.95
CA LEU A 299 6.38 -5.86 -9.49
C LEU A 299 6.65 -7.02 -8.52
N GLN A 300 7.74 -7.77 -8.73
CA GLN A 300 8.03 -8.95 -7.93
C GLN A 300 8.38 -8.61 -6.48
N GLY A 301 7.79 -9.35 -5.52
CA GLY A 301 8.13 -9.29 -4.11
C GLY A 301 7.78 -7.99 -3.38
N LEU A 302 7.26 -6.97 -4.05
CA LEU A 302 6.93 -5.71 -3.40
C LEU A 302 5.65 -5.80 -2.57
N ARG A 303 5.57 -4.96 -1.56
CA ARG A 303 4.50 -4.96 -0.55
C ARG A 303 3.11 -4.76 -1.17
N GLY A 304 2.96 -3.85 -2.13
CA GLY A 304 1.68 -3.56 -2.81
C GLY A 304 1.32 -4.53 -3.92
N SER A 305 2.23 -5.42 -4.35
CA SER A 305 2.04 -6.31 -5.49
C SER A 305 1.07 -7.45 -5.19
N LEU A 306 0.28 -7.82 -6.19
CA LEU A 306 -0.69 -8.90 -6.16
C LEU A 306 -0.69 -9.64 -7.51
N SER A 307 -0.71 -10.97 -7.47
CA SER A 307 -0.87 -11.78 -8.68
C SER A 307 -2.26 -11.58 -9.30
N ILE A 308 -3.26 -11.50 -8.44
CA ILE A 308 -4.65 -11.12 -8.73
C ILE A 308 -5.17 -10.18 -7.65
N ASP A 309 -6.11 -9.30 -7.98
CA ASP A 309 -6.85 -8.52 -6.99
C ASP A 309 -7.89 -9.37 -6.24
N ASP A 310 -8.64 -8.77 -5.32
CA ASP A 310 -9.62 -9.48 -4.50
C ASP A 310 -10.98 -9.70 -5.20
N GLU A 311 -11.04 -9.45 -6.50
CA GLU A 311 -12.11 -9.82 -7.41
C GLU A 311 -11.67 -10.88 -8.45
N GLY A 312 -10.43 -11.39 -8.33
CA GLY A 312 -9.83 -12.38 -9.23
C GLY A 312 -9.39 -11.81 -10.57
N THR A 313 -9.18 -10.51 -10.67
CA THR A 313 -8.63 -9.84 -11.85
C THR A 313 -7.11 -9.83 -11.76
N PRO A 314 -6.37 -10.31 -12.80
CA PRO A 314 -4.92 -10.15 -12.83
C PRO A 314 -4.52 -8.68 -12.73
N THR A 315 -3.52 -8.35 -11.90
CA THR A 315 -3.01 -7.00 -11.81
C THR A 315 -2.24 -6.59 -13.05
N HIS A 316 -2.18 -5.28 -13.31
CA HIS A 316 -1.51 -4.67 -14.44
C HIS A 316 -0.60 -3.52 -13.98
N CYS A 317 0.28 -3.09 -14.85
CA CYS A 317 0.88 -1.75 -14.80
C CYS A 317 -0.08 -0.79 -15.51
N SER A 318 -0.83 -0.03 -14.74
CA SER A 318 -1.84 0.92 -15.22
C SER A 318 -1.25 2.31 -15.29
N THR A 319 -1.14 2.90 -16.47
CA THR A 319 -0.75 4.31 -16.61
C THR A 319 -1.92 5.20 -16.24
N LEU A 320 -1.72 6.05 -15.26
CA LEU A 320 -2.72 6.98 -14.72
C LEU A 320 -2.55 8.37 -15.34
N ILE A 321 -1.32 8.87 -15.33
CA ILE A 321 -0.92 10.14 -15.96
C ILE A 321 0.22 9.82 -16.92
N GLU A 322 0.12 10.28 -18.16
CA GLU A 322 1.14 10.13 -19.19
C GLU A 322 1.56 11.50 -19.71
N ASN A 323 2.84 11.83 -19.52
CA ASN A 323 3.40 13.13 -19.93
C ASN A 323 2.51 14.33 -19.53
N GLY A 324 2.05 14.32 -18.27
CA GLY A 324 1.22 15.36 -17.70
C GLY A 324 -0.27 15.27 -18.01
N ARG A 325 -0.74 14.31 -18.81
CA ARG A 325 -2.15 14.12 -19.15
C ARG A 325 -2.76 12.96 -18.39
N LEU A 326 -3.98 13.14 -17.89
CA LEU A 326 -4.76 12.08 -17.26
C LEU A 326 -5.24 11.09 -18.34
N VAL A 327 -4.83 9.81 -18.23
CA VAL A 327 -5.14 8.77 -19.23
C VAL A 327 -5.82 7.55 -18.63
N GLY A 328 -5.87 7.41 -17.28
CA GLY A 328 -6.46 6.25 -16.66
C GLY A 328 -6.95 6.50 -15.23
N TYR A 329 -7.86 5.63 -14.79
CA TYR A 329 -8.28 5.48 -13.40
C TYR A 329 -8.03 4.05 -12.95
N MET A 330 -7.79 3.85 -11.65
CA MET A 330 -7.77 2.52 -11.04
C MET A 330 -9.18 2.01 -10.84
N GLN A 331 -9.48 0.81 -11.34
CA GLN A 331 -10.83 0.27 -11.41
C GLN A 331 -10.95 -1.10 -10.74
N ASP A 332 -12.01 -1.28 -9.94
CA ASP A 332 -12.59 -2.58 -9.64
C ASP A 332 -13.59 -3.00 -10.73
N LYS A 333 -14.12 -4.22 -10.65
CA LYS A 333 -15.10 -4.71 -11.63
C LYS A 333 -16.40 -3.90 -11.63
N HIS A 334 -16.87 -3.46 -10.44
CA HIS A 334 -18.13 -2.75 -10.29
C HIS A 334 -18.08 -1.36 -10.92
N ASN A 335 -17.08 -0.55 -10.53
CA ASN A 335 -16.94 0.81 -11.04
C ASN A 335 -16.53 0.83 -12.51
N ALA A 336 -15.68 -0.10 -12.94
CA ALA A 336 -15.33 -0.30 -14.36
C ALA A 336 -16.59 -0.52 -15.22
N ARG A 337 -17.46 -1.43 -14.79
CA ARG A 337 -18.74 -1.71 -15.49
C ARG A 337 -19.61 -0.45 -15.60
N LEU A 338 -19.79 0.28 -14.52
CA LEU A 338 -20.65 1.47 -14.49
C LEU A 338 -20.07 2.65 -15.29
N MET A 339 -18.74 2.72 -15.43
CA MET A 339 -18.06 3.73 -16.25
C MET A 339 -17.81 3.29 -17.70
N GLY A 340 -18.17 2.06 -18.08
CA GLY A 340 -17.88 1.51 -19.42
C GLY A 340 -16.38 1.33 -19.68
N MET A 341 -15.59 1.07 -18.62
CA MET A 341 -14.14 0.86 -18.65
C MET A 341 -13.78 -0.60 -18.37
N ALA A 342 -12.53 -0.98 -18.59
CA ALA A 342 -12.01 -2.27 -18.16
C ALA A 342 -11.56 -2.22 -16.69
N PRO A 343 -11.68 -3.33 -15.92
CA PRO A 343 -11.06 -3.44 -14.61
C PRO A 343 -9.55 -3.46 -14.72
N THR A 344 -8.86 -2.87 -13.76
CA THR A 344 -7.39 -2.71 -13.78
C THR A 344 -6.64 -3.63 -12.79
N GLY A 345 -7.37 -4.50 -12.06
CA GLY A 345 -6.77 -5.34 -11.03
C GLY A 345 -6.52 -4.58 -9.73
N ASN A 346 -7.35 -3.58 -9.46
CA ASN A 346 -7.29 -2.72 -8.28
C ASN A 346 -8.48 -2.93 -7.33
N GLY A 347 -9.34 -3.92 -7.55
CA GLY A 347 -10.45 -4.27 -6.66
C GLY A 347 -9.93 -4.95 -5.40
N ARG A 348 -9.69 -4.19 -4.31
CA ARG A 348 -9.04 -4.69 -3.10
C ARG A 348 -9.93 -4.53 -1.87
N ARG A 349 -9.77 -5.43 -0.92
CA ARG A 349 -10.43 -5.42 0.40
C ARG A 349 -9.44 -5.78 1.52
N GLU A 350 -9.73 -5.37 2.74
CA GLU A 350 -8.92 -5.73 3.90
C GLU A 350 -9.04 -7.21 4.25
N SER A 351 -10.27 -7.74 4.26
CA SER A 351 -10.54 -9.14 4.59
C SER A 351 -11.84 -9.65 3.98
N PHE A 352 -12.16 -10.92 4.22
CA PHE A 352 -13.43 -11.52 3.82
C PHE A 352 -14.67 -10.80 4.38
N ALA A 353 -14.54 -10.06 5.48
CA ALA A 353 -15.62 -9.31 6.11
C ALA A 353 -15.83 -7.92 5.49
N HIS A 354 -15.13 -7.59 4.41
CA HIS A 354 -15.16 -6.27 3.78
C HIS A 354 -15.52 -6.33 2.30
N LEU A 355 -16.14 -5.26 1.80
CA LEU A 355 -16.40 -5.06 0.36
C LEU A 355 -15.11 -4.66 -0.37
N PRO A 356 -14.86 -5.19 -1.57
CA PRO A 356 -13.78 -4.67 -2.42
C PRO A 356 -14.13 -3.29 -2.95
N MET A 357 -13.10 -2.49 -3.15
CA MET A 357 -13.17 -1.15 -3.75
C MET A 357 -11.90 -0.86 -4.54
N PRO A 358 -11.89 0.12 -5.45
CA PRO A 358 -10.66 0.54 -6.12
C PRO A 358 -9.63 1.02 -5.10
N ARG A 359 -8.42 0.44 -5.12
CA ARG A 359 -7.30 0.75 -4.23
C ARG A 359 -6.00 0.65 -5.01
N MET A 360 -5.05 1.50 -4.64
CA MET A 360 -3.68 1.46 -5.16
C MET A 360 -2.97 0.14 -4.86
N THR A 361 -1.99 -0.21 -5.69
CA THR A 361 -1.01 -1.29 -5.49
C THR A 361 0.37 -0.70 -5.21
N ASN A 362 1.21 -0.50 -6.22
CA ASN A 362 2.44 0.27 -6.10
C ASN A 362 2.32 1.49 -7.02
N THR A 363 2.09 2.65 -6.45
CA THR A 363 1.90 3.90 -7.20
C THR A 363 3.19 4.70 -7.21
N TYR A 364 3.74 4.98 -8.40
CA TYR A 364 5.00 5.70 -8.50
C TYR A 364 5.10 6.56 -9.76
N MET A 365 5.96 7.57 -9.66
CA MET A 365 6.34 8.45 -10.79
C MET A 365 7.54 7.85 -11.51
N LEU A 366 7.50 7.82 -12.83
CA LEU A 366 8.62 7.34 -13.64
C LEU A 366 9.81 8.31 -13.58
N ALA A 367 11.01 7.76 -13.79
CA ALA A 367 12.23 8.56 -13.84
C ALA A 367 12.22 9.57 -14.99
N GLY A 368 12.81 10.73 -14.71
CA GLY A 368 13.23 11.69 -15.75
C GLY A 368 14.67 11.45 -16.21
N GLU A 369 15.29 12.48 -16.75
CA GLU A 369 16.65 12.39 -17.33
C GLU A 369 17.71 13.15 -16.52
N ARG A 370 17.32 13.96 -15.53
CA ARG A 370 18.24 14.86 -14.83
C ARG A 370 19.04 14.13 -13.76
N ASP A 371 20.30 14.51 -13.62
CA ASP A 371 21.09 14.11 -12.45
C ASP A 371 20.50 14.76 -11.19
N PRO A 372 20.30 14.03 -10.08
CA PRO A 372 19.80 14.58 -8.82
C PRO A 372 20.64 15.75 -8.27
N GLN A 373 21.93 15.75 -8.51
CA GLN A 373 22.81 16.85 -8.07
C GLN A 373 22.57 18.14 -8.88
N GLU A 374 22.25 18.01 -10.19
CA GLU A 374 21.83 19.16 -11.01
C GLU A 374 20.51 19.75 -10.49
N ILE A 375 19.57 18.89 -10.06
CA ILE A 375 18.30 19.34 -9.50
C ILE A 375 18.54 20.16 -8.22
N ILE A 376 19.36 19.66 -7.29
CA ILE A 376 19.73 20.34 -6.05
C ILE A 376 20.47 21.66 -6.38
N ALA A 377 21.43 21.62 -7.30
CA ALA A 377 22.22 22.80 -7.70
C ALA A 377 21.38 23.90 -8.35
N SER A 378 20.22 23.55 -8.90
CA SER A 378 19.27 24.54 -9.49
C SER A 378 18.47 25.36 -8.47
N VAL A 379 18.60 25.05 -7.17
CA VAL A 379 17.84 25.71 -6.09
C VAL A 379 18.72 26.68 -5.32
N GLU A 380 18.46 27.98 -5.43
CA GLU A 380 19.25 29.00 -4.69
C GLU A 380 18.93 28.97 -3.20
N ARG A 381 17.64 28.84 -2.84
CA ARG A 381 17.17 28.69 -1.46
C ARG A 381 15.91 27.84 -1.43
N GLY A 382 15.92 26.76 -0.67
CA GLY A 382 14.81 25.83 -0.60
C GLY A 382 14.97 24.77 0.46
N LEU A 383 14.15 23.73 0.31
CA LEU A 383 14.13 22.57 1.20
C LEU A 383 14.42 21.28 0.40
N TYR A 384 15.24 20.41 0.94
CA TYR A 384 15.38 19.01 0.50
C TYR A 384 14.70 18.10 1.49
N ALA A 385 13.53 17.56 1.13
CA ALA A 385 12.73 16.67 1.98
C ALA A 385 12.98 15.22 1.59
N VAL A 386 13.59 14.46 2.51
CA VAL A 386 14.10 13.10 2.26
C VAL A 386 13.13 12.05 2.75
N ASN A 387 12.44 12.32 3.88
CA ASN A 387 11.55 11.35 4.50
C ASN A 387 10.34 12.03 5.16
N PHE A 388 9.23 11.30 5.24
CA PHE A 388 7.96 11.79 5.78
C PHE A 388 7.43 10.85 6.85
N GLY A 389 6.88 11.42 7.94
CA GLY A 389 6.27 10.68 9.03
C GLY A 389 4.79 10.33 8.79
N GLY A 390 4.13 11.03 7.88
CA GLY A 390 2.73 10.82 7.53
C GLY A 390 2.11 12.06 6.89
N GLY A 391 0.91 11.91 6.36
CA GLY A 391 0.15 12.96 5.72
C GLY A 391 -1.33 12.65 5.63
N GLN A 392 -2.11 13.61 5.20
CA GLN A 392 -3.54 13.52 4.98
C GLN A 392 -3.92 14.25 3.69
N VAL A 393 -4.94 13.74 2.99
CA VAL A 393 -5.53 14.38 1.82
C VAL A 393 -7.03 14.52 1.97
N ASP A 394 -7.57 15.64 1.51
CA ASP A 394 -8.99 15.80 1.19
C ASP A 394 -9.19 15.48 -0.31
N ILE A 395 -9.76 14.35 -0.59
CA ILE A 395 -9.90 13.81 -1.95
C ILE A 395 -10.76 14.72 -2.83
N THR A 396 -11.71 15.44 -2.26
CA THR A 396 -12.68 16.28 -2.99
C THR A 396 -12.04 17.50 -3.62
N ASN A 397 -11.02 18.08 -2.97
CA ASN A 397 -10.30 19.27 -3.44
C ASN A 397 -8.80 19.02 -3.67
N GLY A 398 -8.32 17.81 -3.35
CA GLY A 398 -6.93 17.41 -3.50
C GLY A 398 -5.96 18.06 -2.52
N LYS A 399 -6.44 18.82 -1.50
CA LYS A 399 -5.57 19.46 -0.52
C LYS A 399 -4.92 18.43 0.39
N PHE A 400 -3.63 18.60 0.61
CA PHE A 400 -2.84 17.72 1.46
C PHE A 400 -1.97 18.48 2.45
N VAL A 401 -1.60 17.80 3.52
CA VAL A 401 -0.63 18.24 4.52
C VAL A 401 0.30 17.07 4.84
N PHE A 402 1.62 17.26 4.70
CA PHE A 402 2.64 16.25 4.97
C PHE A 402 3.70 16.78 5.92
N SER A 403 4.02 16.05 6.97
CA SER A 403 5.11 16.36 7.89
C SER A 403 6.37 15.60 7.52
N ALA A 404 7.44 16.34 7.19
CA ALA A 404 8.76 15.76 7.00
C ALA A 404 9.36 15.35 8.36
N ASN A 405 9.85 14.13 8.45
CA ASN A 405 10.63 13.65 9.60
C ASN A 405 12.14 13.65 9.34
N GLU A 406 12.54 13.94 8.09
CA GLU A 406 13.91 14.27 7.72
C GLU A 406 13.90 15.24 6.54
N ALA A 407 14.48 16.43 6.75
CA ALA A 407 14.65 17.45 5.71
C ALA A 407 15.91 18.29 5.97
N TYR A 408 16.35 18.96 4.93
CA TYR A 408 17.55 19.81 4.95
C TYR A 408 17.28 21.12 4.23
N LEU A 409 18.01 22.18 4.60
CA LEU A 409 18.05 23.40 3.81
C LEU A 409 18.87 23.19 2.54
N ILE A 410 18.43 23.81 1.45
CA ILE A 410 19.26 24.02 0.28
C ILE A 410 19.62 25.52 0.26
N GLU A 411 20.91 25.82 0.25
CA GLU A 411 21.48 27.17 0.20
C GLU A 411 22.55 27.22 -0.88
N HIS A 412 22.37 28.12 -1.87
CA HIS A 412 23.29 28.27 -3.01
C HIS A 412 23.58 26.95 -3.76
N GLY A 413 22.53 26.18 -4.01
CA GLY A 413 22.62 24.91 -4.75
C GLY A 413 23.25 23.75 -3.96
N LYS A 414 23.35 23.83 -2.63
CA LYS A 414 23.96 22.81 -1.78
C LYS A 414 23.02 22.45 -0.62
N VAL A 415 22.95 21.16 -0.33
CA VAL A 415 22.30 20.66 0.91
C VAL A 415 23.20 21.06 2.09
N THR A 416 22.61 21.72 3.10
CA THR A 416 23.35 22.28 4.23
C THR A 416 22.87 21.67 5.55
N ARG A 417 22.09 22.41 6.36
CA ARG A 417 21.72 22.00 7.72
C ARG A 417 20.45 21.16 7.73
N PRO A 418 20.38 20.11 8.57
CA PRO A 418 19.11 19.43 8.82
C PRO A 418 18.10 20.35 9.50
N VAL A 419 16.83 20.19 9.15
CA VAL A 419 15.72 20.93 9.75
C VAL A 419 14.62 19.97 10.23
N LYS A 420 13.88 20.40 11.25
CA LYS A 420 12.73 19.70 11.80
C LYS A 420 11.49 20.58 11.82
N GLY A 421 10.31 19.94 11.88
CA GLY A 421 9.04 20.66 11.91
C GLY A 421 8.62 21.22 10.53
N ALA A 422 9.25 20.80 9.44
CA ALA A 422 8.83 21.15 8.11
C ALA A 422 7.54 20.42 7.73
N THR A 423 6.54 21.18 7.28
CA THR A 423 5.25 20.65 6.82
C THR A 423 4.99 21.15 5.41
N LEU A 424 4.78 20.23 4.47
CA LEU A 424 4.44 20.56 3.08
C LEU A 424 2.92 20.68 2.96
N ILE A 425 2.46 21.78 2.38
CA ILE A 425 1.03 22.09 2.22
C ILE A 425 0.76 22.42 0.76
N GLY A 426 -0.24 21.78 0.17
CA GLY A 426 -0.58 21.99 -1.24
C GLY A 426 -1.88 21.34 -1.66
N SER A 427 -2.14 21.35 -2.96
CA SER A 427 -3.16 20.52 -3.58
C SER A 427 -2.53 19.70 -4.70
N GLY A 428 -2.95 18.42 -4.84
CA GLY A 428 -2.35 17.48 -5.78
C GLY A 428 -2.22 18.03 -7.20
N PRO A 429 -3.32 18.47 -7.84
CA PRO A 429 -3.27 18.99 -9.21
C PRO A 429 -2.37 20.22 -9.36
N ASP A 430 -2.36 21.13 -8.35
CA ASP A 430 -1.55 22.33 -8.39
C ASP A 430 -0.05 22.02 -8.22
N VAL A 431 0.29 21.13 -7.29
CA VAL A 431 1.68 20.74 -7.01
C VAL A 431 2.29 19.98 -8.20
N LEU A 432 1.53 19.04 -8.81
CA LEU A 432 1.99 18.33 -9.99
C LEU A 432 2.18 19.24 -11.21
N ALA A 433 1.38 20.28 -11.35
CA ALA A 433 1.56 21.27 -12.41
C ALA A 433 2.84 22.12 -12.24
N ARG A 434 3.41 22.16 -11.01
CA ARG A 434 4.62 22.90 -10.64
C ARG A 434 5.88 22.03 -10.54
N VAL A 435 5.81 20.75 -10.94
CA VAL A 435 7.00 19.91 -11.10
C VAL A 435 7.88 20.53 -12.19
N ALA A 436 9.10 20.91 -11.83
CA ALA A 436 10.02 21.60 -12.72
C ALA A 436 11.16 20.71 -13.25
N MET A 437 11.60 19.73 -12.46
CA MET A 437 12.67 18.82 -12.83
C MET A 437 12.43 17.43 -12.22
N LEU A 438 12.78 16.38 -12.99
CA LEU A 438 12.70 14.97 -12.58
C LEU A 438 14.06 14.30 -12.72
N GLY A 439 14.47 13.59 -11.67
CA GLY A 439 15.71 12.85 -11.59
C GLY A 439 15.66 11.52 -12.35
N ASN A 440 16.84 10.98 -12.60
CA ASN A 440 17.04 9.65 -13.23
C ASN A 440 17.20 8.53 -12.18
N ASP A 441 16.94 8.82 -10.92
CA ASP A 441 17.22 8.00 -9.73
C ASP A 441 15.95 7.44 -9.09
N LEU A 442 14.94 7.04 -9.90
CA LEU A 442 13.73 6.41 -9.37
C LEU A 442 14.07 5.32 -8.37
N LYS A 443 13.45 5.42 -7.20
CA LYS A 443 13.42 4.36 -6.18
C LYS A 443 11.98 4.09 -5.76
N LEU A 444 11.72 2.85 -5.39
CA LEU A 444 10.52 2.46 -4.68
C LEU A 444 10.81 2.45 -3.18
N ASP A 445 9.77 2.53 -2.36
CA ASP A 445 9.91 2.47 -0.91
C ASP A 445 10.39 1.08 -0.44
N GLU A 446 10.85 1.00 0.80
CA GLU A 446 11.36 -0.24 1.40
C GLU A 446 10.25 -1.23 1.82
N GLY A 447 8.98 -0.96 1.47
CA GLY A 447 7.85 -1.82 1.81
C GLY A 447 7.22 -1.49 3.16
N VAL A 448 6.99 -0.20 3.42
CA VAL A 448 6.35 0.28 4.66
C VAL A 448 4.92 0.77 4.49
N GLY A 449 4.47 0.98 3.26
CA GLY A 449 3.19 1.60 2.94
C GLY A 449 1.96 0.81 3.44
N VAL A 450 1.03 1.54 4.05
CA VAL A 450 -0.32 1.08 4.37
C VAL A 450 -1.30 2.16 3.93
N CYS A 451 -2.29 1.78 3.16
CA CYS A 451 -3.31 2.68 2.63
C CYS A 451 -4.63 2.47 3.38
N GLY A 452 -5.19 3.54 3.93
CA GLY A 452 -6.50 3.56 4.59
C GLY A 452 -7.58 4.17 3.70
N LYS A 453 -8.75 3.53 3.58
CA LYS A 453 -9.94 4.06 2.90
C LYS A 453 -11.19 3.40 3.44
N GLU A 454 -12.19 4.19 3.80
CA GLU A 454 -13.48 3.71 4.33
C GLU A 454 -13.33 2.68 5.48
N GLY A 455 -12.36 2.93 6.37
CA GLY A 455 -12.10 2.05 7.52
C GLY A 455 -11.34 0.77 7.18
N GLN A 456 -10.95 0.54 5.94
CA GLN A 456 -10.17 -0.60 5.50
C GLN A 456 -8.70 -0.25 5.24
N SER A 457 -7.78 -1.10 5.66
CA SER A 457 -6.33 -0.97 5.46
C SER A 457 -5.81 -2.03 4.49
N VAL A 458 -5.00 -1.61 3.50
CA VAL A 458 -4.33 -2.55 2.58
C VAL A 458 -2.85 -2.21 2.44
N PRO A 459 -1.96 -3.21 2.25
CA PRO A 459 -0.55 -2.97 1.98
C PRO A 459 -0.37 -2.35 0.59
N VAL A 460 0.48 -1.32 0.51
CA VAL A 460 0.80 -0.61 -0.74
C VAL A 460 2.29 -0.34 -0.84
N GLY A 461 2.78 -0.05 -2.06
CA GLY A 461 4.08 0.52 -2.31
C GLY A 461 3.96 1.90 -2.94
N VAL A 462 4.99 2.72 -2.78
CA VAL A 462 5.09 4.04 -3.39
C VAL A 462 6.49 4.24 -3.96
N GLY A 463 6.65 5.22 -4.85
CA GLY A 463 7.97 5.55 -5.36
C GLY A 463 7.99 6.84 -6.15
N MET A 464 9.17 7.43 -6.24
CA MET A 464 9.43 8.57 -7.12
C MET A 464 10.93 8.78 -7.31
N PRO A 465 11.35 9.47 -8.39
CA PRO A 465 12.72 9.99 -8.51
C PRO A 465 12.88 11.28 -7.69
N THR A 466 14.10 11.75 -7.55
CA THR A 466 14.36 13.12 -7.07
C THR A 466 13.56 14.12 -7.89
N THR A 467 12.71 14.92 -7.23
CA THR A 467 11.74 15.79 -7.91
C THR A 467 11.78 17.20 -7.36
N LYS A 468 12.01 18.21 -8.21
CA LYS A 468 11.89 19.62 -7.86
C LYS A 468 10.47 20.12 -8.10
N ILE A 469 9.88 20.72 -7.08
CA ILE A 469 8.58 21.39 -7.12
C ILE A 469 8.82 22.87 -6.77
N THR A 470 8.38 23.76 -7.65
CA THR A 470 8.56 25.21 -7.43
C THR A 470 7.45 25.80 -6.57
N ALA A 471 7.78 26.83 -5.80
CA ALA A 471 6.84 27.64 -5.04
C ALA A 471 5.89 26.82 -4.13
N MET A 472 6.41 25.81 -3.43
CA MET A 472 5.66 25.01 -2.46
C MET A 472 5.46 25.77 -1.16
N THR A 473 4.29 25.65 -0.55
CA THR A 473 4.06 26.18 0.79
C THR A 473 4.65 25.23 1.82
N VAL A 474 5.56 25.76 2.62
CA VAL A 474 6.20 25.08 3.74
C VAL A 474 5.75 25.74 5.04
N GLY A 475 5.10 24.98 5.92
CA GLY A 475 4.90 25.34 7.32
C GLY A 475 6.17 24.98 8.10
N GLY A 476 6.62 25.88 8.96
CA GLY A 476 7.80 25.70 9.78
C GLY A 476 7.56 26.07 11.24
N THR A 477 8.52 25.80 12.09
CA THR A 477 8.50 26.13 13.52
C THR A 477 9.33 27.38 13.86
N SER A 478 10.20 27.83 12.94
CA SER A 478 10.86 29.12 13.08
C SER A 478 9.92 30.23 12.58
N ALA A 479 9.62 31.18 13.46
CA ALA A 479 8.87 32.40 13.15
C ALA A 479 9.71 33.37 12.33
#